data_7354965df9703d103b977630093c5c57
#
_entry.id   7354965df9703d103b977630093c5c57
#
_cell.length_a   1.000
_cell.length_b   1.000
_cell.length_c   1.000
_cell.angle_alpha   90.00
_cell.angle_beta   90.00
_cell.angle_gamma   90.00
#
_symmetry.space_group_name_H-M   'P 1'
#
loop_
_entity.id
_entity.type
_entity.pdbx_description
1 polymer ?
#
loop_
_entity_poly.entity_id
_entity_poly.type
_entity_poly.pdbx_seq_one_letter_code
_entity_poly.pdbx_strand_id
1 'polypeptide(L)'
;MSDKIKPSEVSEVLQQQLQEVNGSQQFDEVGTVLTVSDGVARIYGLRNAEANELLEFENGTMAIVMNLEEDNVGCVLLGPTAGIKEGQSVKRTHRIASIRVNDNFLGRVVNPLGQAIDGLGDIDLTDSFEMPLDRKAPGVIYRQPVKEPLQTGLKAVDSMIPIGRGQRELIIGDRQTGKTAIAVDTIINQKSFYEAGKPVYCIYVAIGQKASTVAALVQNLKEHGALPYTIIVSATAADPAAMQYYAPFAGAAIGESFRDRGYSALVVYDD
;
A
#
# COMPACT_ATOMS: atom_id res chain seq x y z
N MET A 1 -45.62 12.74 49.21
CA MET A 1 -45.80 11.29 49.01
C MET A 1 -44.61 10.84 48.19
N SER A 2 -43.70 10.11 48.78
CA SER A 2 -42.48 9.62 48.14
C SER A 2 -42.83 8.30 47.43
N ASP A 3 -42.89 8.32 46.10
CA ASP A 3 -43.03 7.08 45.32
C ASP A 3 -41.75 6.25 45.47
N LYS A 4 -41.88 5.21 46.30
CA LYS A 4 -40.83 4.18 46.41
C LYS A 4 -40.90 3.30 45.17
N ILE A 5 -39.92 3.47 44.26
CA ILE A 5 -39.70 2.58 43.12
C ILE A 5 -39.61 1.14 43.64
N LYS A 6 -40.46 0.26 43.15
CA LYS A 6 -40.46 -1.16 43.57
C LYS A 6 -39.24 -1.87 42.98
N PRO A 7 -38.57 -2.73 43.74
CA PRO A 7 -37.39 -3.48 43.25
C PRO A 7 -37.64 -4.30 42.00
N SER A 8 -38.87 -4.71 41.72
CA SER A 8 -39.27 -5.42 40.51
C SER A 8 -39.22 -4.53 39.25
N GLU A 9 -39.55 -3.25 39.36
CA GLU A 9 -39.52 -2.31 38.22
C GLU A 9 -38.07 -2.00 37.82
N VAL A 10 -37.17 -1.92 38.80
CA VAL A 10 -35.72 -1.75 38.52
C VAL A 10 -35.14 -3.00 37.84
N SER A 11 -35.60 -4.20 38.25
CA SER A 11 -35.15 -5.45 37.64
C SER A 11 -35.64 -5.64 36.21
N GLU A 12 -36.88 -5.19 35.89
CA GLU A 12 -37.44 -5.23 34.54
C GLU A 12 -36.73 -4.24 33.60
N VAL A 13 -36.45 -3.03 34.07
CA VAL A 13 -35.71 -2.01 33.28
C VAL A 13 -34.27 -2.47 33.01
N LEU A 14 -33.62 -3.08 34.02
CA LEU A 14 -32.26 -3.65 33.82
C LEU A 14 -32.27 -4.85 32.87
N GLN A 15 -33.29 -5.72 32.94
CA GLN A 15 -33.42 -6.84 32.00
C GLN A 15 -33.71 -6.34 30.56
N GLN A 16 -34.51 -5.29 30.43
CA GLN A 16 -34.80 -4.70 29.14
C GLN A 16 -33.55 -4.03 28.54
N GLN A 17 -32.78 -3.30 29.33
CA GLN A 17 -31.50 -2.73 28.92
C GLN A 17 -30.45 -3.81 28.58
N LEU A 18 -30.40 -4.93 29.30
CA LEU A 18 -29.55 -6.06 29.01
C LEU A 18 -29.98 -6.81 27.73
N GLN A 19 -31.26 -6.86 27.40
CA GLN A 19 -31.77 -7.44 26.17
C GLN A 19 -31.48 -6.54 24.95
N GLU A 20 -31.52 -5.23 25.10
CA GLU A 20 -31.11 -4.27 24.07
C GLU A 20 -29.61 -4.33 23.83
N VAL A 21 -28.80 -4.61 24.84
CA VAL A 21 -27.34 -4.82 24.69
C VAL A 21 -27.00 -6.18 24.06
N ASN A 22 -27.87 -7.21 24.17
CA ASN A 22 -27.68 -8.51 23.53
C ASN A 22 -28.21 -8.62 22.08
N GLY A 23 -28.85 -7.58 21.57
CA GLY A 23 -29.06 -7.44 20.11
C GLY A 23 -27.72 -7.22 19.44
N SER A 24 -27.24 -8.19 18.69
CA SER A 24 -26.01 -8.25 17.89
C SER A 24 -25.59 -6.88 17.27
N GLN A 25 -25.19 -5.95 18.09
CA GLN A 25 -24.23 -4.92 17.67
C GLN A 25 -22.90 -5.65 17.63
N GLN A 26 -22.43 -5.91 16.44
CA GLN A 26 -21.01 -5.98 16.16
C GLN A 26 -20.46 -4.67 16.72
N PHE A 27 -19.96 -4.70 17.95
CA PHE A 27 -19.19 -3.60 18.50
C PHE A 27 -17.94 -3.56 17.59
N ASP A 28 -17.92 -2.65 16.64
CA ASP A 28 -16.68 -2.24 16.04
C ASP A 28 -15.79 -1.91 17.24
N GLU A 29 -14.75 -2.71 17.48
CA GLU A 29 -13.85 -2.44 18.58
C GLU A 29 -13.26 -1.06 18.36
N VAL A 30 -13.66 -0.14 19.23
CA VAL A 30 -13.22 1.24 19.21
C VAL A 30 -12.19 1.42 20.29
N GLY A 31 -10.98 1.79 19.92
CA GLY A 31 -9.91 2.18 20.83
C GLY A 31 -9.88 3.69 21.05
N THR A 32 -9.12 4.11 22.03
CA THR A 32 -8.89 5.52 22.36
C THR A 32 -7.41 5.85 22.25
N VAL A 33 -7.07 6.94 21.57
CA VAL A 33 -5.69 7.42 21.42
C VAL A 33 -5.16 7.84 22.78
N LEU A 34 -4.07 7.22 23.24
CA LEU A 34 -3.36 7.59 24.46
C LEU A 34 -2.32 8.68 24.20
N THR A 35 -1.50 8.46 23.17
CA THR A 35 -0.42 9.40 22.78
C THR A 35 -0.20 9.36 21.28
N VAL A 36 0.20 10.50 20.73
CA VAL A 36 0.64 10.62 19.32
C VAL A 36 1.94 11.41 19.28
N SER A 37 2.97 10.85 18.66
CA SER A 37 4.26 11.52 18.44
C SER A 37 4.95 10.93 17.21
N ASP A 38 5.54 11.79 16.38
CA ASP A 38 6.43 11.42 15.28
C ASP A 38 5.87 10.33 14.31
N GLY A 39 4.56 10.40 14.03
CA GLY A 39 3.90 9.45 13.13
C GLY A 39 3.56 8.11 13.77
N VAL A 40 3.73 7.96 15.09
CA VAL A 40 3.34 6.79 15.87
C VAL A 40 2.22 7.16 16.83
N ALA A 41 1.23 6.31 16.98
CA ALA A 41 0.19 6.46 17.99
C ALA A 41 0.12 5.21 18.88
N ARG A 42 -0.21 5.42 20.16
CA ARG A 42 -0.57 4.37 21.09
C ARG A 42 -2.07 4.46 21.36
N ILE A 43 -2.74 3.34 21.27
CA ILE A 43 -4.19 3.24 21.36
C ILE A 43 -4.54 2.28 22.50
N TYR A 44 -5.37 2.73 23.42
CA TYR A 44 -5.94 1.91 24.47
C TYR A 44 -7.15 1.14 23.96
N GLY A 45 -7.34 -0.07 24.43
CA GLY A 45 -8.38 -0.98 23.96
C GLY A 45 -7.91 -1.82 22.77
N LEU A 46 -8.78 -2.12 21.82
CA LEU A 46 -8.48 -2.92 20.62
C LEU A 46 -7.79 -4.27 20.95
N ARG A 47 -8.26 -4.97 22.00
CA ARG A 47 -7.63 -6.20 22.52
C ARG A 47 -7.52 -7.32 21.50
N ASN A 48 -8.41 -7.34 20.52
CA ASN A 48 -8.42 -8.35 19.45
C ASN A 48 -7.75 -7.86 18.16
N ALA A 49 -7.06 -6.70 18.18
CA ALA A 49 -6.33 -6.23 17.01
C ALA A 49 -5.23 -7.21 16.60
N GLU A 50 -5.02 -7.37 15.31
CA GLU A 50 -4.01 -8.24 14.76
C GLU A 50 -2.79 -7.44 14.30
N ALA A 51 -1.62 -8.07 14.32
CA ALA A 51 -0.41 -7.46 13.76
C ALA A 51 -0.60 -7.18 12.26
N ASN A 52 -0.16 -6.02 11.80
CA ASN A 52 -0.36 -5.51 10.43
C ASN A 52 -1.84 -5.20 10.07
N GLU A 53 -2.76 -5.17 11.04
CA GLU A 53 -4.13 -4.72 10.78
C GLU A 53 -4.17 -3.22 10.52
N LEU A 54 -5.04 -2.80 9.60
CA LEU A 54 -5.33 -1.40 9.33
C LEU A 54 -6.32 -0.87 10.37
N LEU A 55 -6.02 0.29 10.91
CA LEU A 55 -6.89 1.06 11.79
C LEU A 55 -7.30 2.36 11.11
N GLU A 56 -8.49 2.85 11.42
CA GLU A 56 -9.02 4.11 10.90
C GLU A 56 -9.29 5.09 12.05
N PHE A 57 -8.70 6.27 11.96
CA PHE A 57 -8.93 7.37 12.89
C PHE A 57 -10.17 8.17 12.48
N GLU A 58 -10.76 8.93 13.40
CA GLU A 58 -11.95 9.78 13.14
C GLU A 58 -11.78 10.75 11.96
N ASN A 59 -10.57 11.21 11.72
CA ASN A 59 -10.24 12.11 10.62
C ASN A 59 -10.00 11.38 9.28
N GLY A 60 -10.22 10.07 9.20
CA GLY A 60 -9.97 9.23 8.02
C GLY A 60 -8.51 8.85 7.80
N THR A 61 -7.60 9.22 8.71
CA THR A 61 -6.20 8.78 8.62
C THR A 61 -6.11 7.30 8.91
N MET A 62 -5.43 6.56 8.05
CA MET A 62 -5.15 5.14 8.23
C MET A 62 -3.88 4.94 9.04
N ALA A 63 -3.83 3.86 9.81
CA ALA A 63 -2.62 3.41 10.51
C ALA A 63 -2.47 1.90 10.42
N ILE A 64 -1.25 1.40 10.61
CA ILE A 64 -0.95 -0.03 10.67
C ILE A 64 -0.53 -0.39 12.09
N VAL A 65 -1.11 -1.47 12.62
CA VAL A 65 -0.71 -2.06 13.90
C VAL A 65 0.66 -2.68 13.77
N MET A 66 1.61 -2.20 14.59
CA MET A 66 2.99 -2.70 14.61
C MET A 66 3.33 -3.44 15.89
N ASN A 67 2.77 -3.02 17.01
CA ASN A 67 3.05 -3.61 18.31
C ASN A 67 1.78 -3.87 19.08
N LEU A 68 1.68 -5.07 19.66
CA LEU A 68 0.57 -5.49 20.50
C LEU A 68 1.10 -5.66 21.92
N GLU A 69 0.64 -4.80 22.82
CA GLU A 69 0.94 -4.86 24.26
C GLU A 69 -0.31 -5.31 25.01
N GLU A 70 -0.19 -5.63 26.29
CA GLU A 70 -1.30 -6.19 27.10
C GLU A 70 -2.51 -5.24 27.16
N ASP A 71 -2.27 -3.94 27.30
CA ASP A 71 -3.31 -2.92 27.49
C ASP A 71 -3.39 -1.90 26.35
N ASN A 72 -2.44 -1.90 25.41
CA ASN A 72 -2.39 -0.91 24.35
C ASN A 72 -1.84 -1.51 23.05
N VAL A 73 -2.16 -0.81 21.96
CA VAL A 73 -1.71 -1.14 20.61
C VAL A 73 -0.87 0.01 20.08
N GLY A 74 0.36 -0.28 19.66
CA GLY A 74 1.22 0.66 18.94
C GLY A 74 0.96 0.60 17.44
N CYS A 75 0.66 1.73 16.82
CA CYS A 75 0.44 1.81 15.39
C CYS A 75 1.24 2.94 14.74
N VAL A 76 1.54 2.78 13.45
CA VAL A 76 2.23 3.78 12.63
C VAL A 76 1.24 4.41 11.67
N LEU A 77 1.21 5.74 11.65
CA LEU A 77 0.25 6.50 10.84
C LEU A 77 0.69 6.52 9.36
N LEU A 78 -0.26 6.23 8.48
CA LEU A 78 -0.08 6.26 7.02
C LEU A 78 -0.58 7.58 6.39
N GLY A 79 -0.58 8.63 7.18
CA GLY A 79 -1.05 9.95 6.76
C GLY A 79 -0.56 11.04 7.70
N PRO A 80 -1.00 12.29 7.49
CA PRO A 80 -0.60 13.40 8.32
C PRO A 80 -1.06 13.22 9.76
N THR A 81 -0.19 13.52 10.72
CA THR A 81 -0.51 13.54 12.16
C THR A 81 -1.40 14.70 12.56
N ALA A 82 -1.50 15.71 11.66
CA ALA A 82 -2.30 16.91 11.94
C ALA A 82 -3.78 16.54 12.14
N GLY A 83 -4.34 17.00 13.26
CA GLY A 83 -5.74 16.77 13.63
C GLY A 83 -5.96 15.52 14.48
N ILE A 84 -4.96 14.66 14.68
CA ILE A 84 -5.05 13.54 15.62
C ILE A 84 -4.69 14.05 17.02
N LYS A 85 -5.55 13.76 18.00
CA LYS A 85 -5.39 14.20 19.40
C LYS A 85 -5.59 13.02 20.34
N GLU A 86 -5.00 13.14 21.52
CA GLU A 86 -5.28 12.24 22.63
C GLU A 86 -6.77 12.23 22.96
N GLY A 87 -7.31 11.09 23.28
CA GLY A 87 -8.71 10.89 23.59
C GLY A 87 -9.62 10.67 22.39
N GLN A 88 -9.14 10.78 21.15
CA GLN A 88 -9.94 10.47 19.96
C GLN A 88 -10.18 8.98 19.80
N SER A 89 -11.28 8.63 19.13
CA SER A 89 -11.61 7.24 18.82
C SER A 89 -10.89 6.73 17.58
N VAL A 90 -10.56 5.45 17.61
CA VAL A 90 -9.92 4.72 16.50
C VAL A 90 -10.66 3.42 16.30
N LYS A 91 -11.02 3.10 15.07
CA LYS A 91 -11.77 1.90 14.70
C LYS A 91 -10.88 0.84 14.06
N ARG A 92 -11.15 -0.41 14.34
CA ARG A 92 -10.60 -1.53 13.58
C ARG A 92 -11.26 -1.62 12.21
N THR A 93 -10.46 -1.94 11.21
CA THR A 93 -10.98 -2.22 9.87
C THR A 93 -11.17 -3.72 9.62
N HIS A 94 -10.68 -4.59 10.50
CA HIS A 94 -10.62 -6.05 10.34
C HIS A 94 -9.92 -6.47 9.04
N ARG A 95 -9.04 -5.62 8.52
CA ARG A 95 -8.28 -5.86 7.30
C ARG A 95 -6.80 -5.77 7.60
N ILE A 96 -6.07 -6.79 7.22
CA ILE A 96 -4.60 -6.75 7.20
C ILE A 96 -4.16 -5.78 6.11
N ALA A 97 -3.05 -5.09 6.33
CA ALA A 97 -2.50 -4.13 5.38
C ALA A 97 -2.40 -4.72 3.98
N SER A 98 -3.24 -4.25 3.10
CA SER A 98 -3.43 -4.74 1.74
C SER A 98 -3.73 -3.60 0.78
N ILE A 99 -3.44 -3.81 -0.49
CA ILE A 99 -3.78 -2.89 -1.57
C ILE A 99 -4.73 -3.60 -2.54
N ARG A 100 -5.77 -2.92 -2.99
CA ARG A 100 -6.65 -3.39 -4.04
C ARG A 100 -6.08 -2.99 -5.39
N VAL A 101 -5.92 -3.94 -6.29
CA VAL A 101 -5.29 -3.73 -7.60
C VAL A 101 -6.17 -4.31 -8.71
N ASN A 102 -6.32 -3.56 -9.78
CA ASN A 102 -6.91 -4.04 -11.04
C ASN A 102 -6.21 -3.35 -12.23
N ASP A 103 -6.67 -3.63 -13.44
CA ASP A 103 -6.05 -3.08 -14.66
C ASP A 103 -6.27 -1.55 -14.81
N ASN A 104 -7.21 -0.95 -14.07
CA ASN A 104 -7.42 0.49 -14.06
C ASN A 104 -6.27 1.27 -13.39
N PHE A 105 -5.34 0.59 -12.74
CA PHE A 105 -4.10 1.18 -12.25
C PHE A 105 -3.10 1.52 -13.35
N LEU A 106 -3.24 0.89 -14.53
CA LEU A 106 -2.33 1.15 -15.65
C LEU A 106 -2.43 2.62 -16.10
N GLY A 107 -1.30 3.24 -16.26
CA GLY A 107 -1.19 4.66 -16.62
C GLY A 107 -1.41 5.65 -15.48
N ARG A 108 -1.63 5.17 -14.25
CA ARG A 108 -1.95 6.01 -13.09
C ARG A 108 -0.75 6.20 -12.16
N VAL A 109 -0.80 7.29 -11.41
CA VAL A 109 0.13 7.55 -10.30
C VAL A 109 -0.64 7.40 -8.99
N VAL A 110 -0.17 6.49 -8.14
CA VAL A 110 -0.83 6.15 -6.87
C VAL A 110 0.12 6.31 -5.69
N ASN A 111 -0.45 6.49 -4.51
CA ASN A 111 0.29 6.40 -3.26
C ASN A 111 0.40 4.92 -2.80
N PRO A 112 1.17 4.60 -1.74
CA PRO A 112 1.31 3.23 -1.23
C PRO A 112 0.02 2.58 -0.72
N LEU A 113 -1.04 3.35 -0.50
CA LEU A 113 -2.38 2.84 -0.16
C LEU A 113 -3.24 2.53 -1.41
N GLY A 114 -2.72 2.78 -2.62
CA GLY A 114 -3.47 2.59 -3.87
C GLY A 114 -4.41 3.73 -4.24
N GLN A 115 -4.33 4.86 -3.55
CA GLN A 115 -5.13 6.04 -3.88
C GLN A 115 -4.46 6.83 -5.01
N ALA A 116 -5.24 7.28 -5.97
CA ALA A 116 -4.75 8.09 -7.08
C ALA A 116 -4.31 9.48 -6.60
N ILE A 117 -3.12 9.91 -7.06
CA ILE A 117 -2.54 11.22 -6.75
C ILE A 117 -2.20 12.04 -8.00
N ASP A 118 -2.64 11.58 -9.17
CA ASP A 118 -2.39 12.19 -10.48
C ASP A 118 -3.42 13.26 -10.90
N GLY A 119 -4.43 13.51 -10.07
CA GLY A 119 -5.48 14.48 -10.35
C GLY A 119 -6.51 14.03 -11.41
N LEU A 120 -6.47 12.77 -11.85
CA LEU A 120 -7.41 12.20 -12.83
C LEU A 120 -8.68 11.60 -12.19
N GLY A 121 -8.89 11.82 -10.90
CA GLY A 121 -10.00 11.24 -10.13
C GLY A 121 -9.69 9.85 -9.59
N ASP A 122 -10.62 9.31 -8.81
CA ASP A 122 -10.46 8.01 -8.16
C ASP A 122 -10.40 6.86 -9.17
N ILE A 123 -9.70 5.80 -8.79
CA ILE A 123 -9.60 4.57 -9.60
C ILE A 123 -10.85 3.72 -9.30
N ASP A 124 -11.54 3.29 -10.34
CA ASP A 124 -12.60 2.29 -10.19
C ASP A 124 -11.98 0.94 -9.77
N LEU A 125 -12.35 0.49 -8.58
CA LEU A 125 -11.87 -0.74 -7.97
C LEU A 125 -12.82 -1.93 -8.19
N THR A 126 -13.78 -1.84 -9.12
CA THR A 126 -14.62 -2.96 -9.52
C THR A 126 -13.72 -4.10 -10.04
N ASP A 127 -14.01 -5.32 -9.64
CA ASP A 127 -13.23 -6.52 -9.98
C ASP A 127 -11.74 -6.44 -9.58
N SER A 128 -11.43 -5.72 -8.49
CA SER A 128 -10.07 -5.62 -7.97
C SER A 128 -9.67 -6.85 -7.14
N PHE A 129 -8.39 -7.18 -7.20
CA PHE A 129 -7.75 -8.20 -6.37
C PHE A 129 -7.20 -7.54 -5.10
N GLU A 130 -7.45 -8.14 -3.95
CA GLU A 130 -6.84 -7.70 -2.70
C GLU A 130 -5.48 -8.36 -2.52
N MET A 131 -4.43 -7.55 -2.50
CA MET A 131 -3.04 -8.01 -2.41
C MET A 131 -2.45 -7.57 -1.07
N PRO A 132 -2.06 -8.50 -0.18
CA PRO A 132 -1.37 -8.14 1.06
C PRO A 132 -0.06 -7.41 0.77
N LEU A 133 0.24 -6.37 1.55
CA LEU A 133 1.49 -5.61 1.42
C LEU A 133 2.69 -6.46 1.84
N ASP A 134 2.56 -7.24 2.92
CA ASP A 134 3.57 -8.18 3.37
C ASP A 134 3.13 -9.61 3.04
N ARG A 135 3.67 -10.14 1.94
CA ARG A 135 3.37 -11.48 1.47
C ARG A 135 4.61 -12.36 1.48
N LYS A 136 4.48 -13.56 2.05
CA LYS A 136 5.56 -14.55 2.00
C LYS A 136 5.89 -14.92 0.55
N ALA A 137 7.15 -14.77 0.17
CA ALA A 137 7.62 -15.14 -1.16
C ALA A 137 7.47 -16.64 -1.42
N PRO A 138 7.19 -17.06 -2.68
CA PRO A 138 7.15 -18.48 -3.05
C PRO A 138 8.47 -19.20 -2.69
N GLY A 139 8.33 -20.37 -2.10
CA GLY A 139 9.49 -21.23 -1.77
C GLY A 139 10.22 -21.72 -3.02
N VAL A 140 11.42 -22.27 -2.83
CA VAL A 140 12.31 -22.72 -3.91
C VAL A 140 11.63 -23.71 -4.86
N ILE A 141 10.79 -24.60 -4.34
CA ILE A 141 10.08 -25.64 -5.12
C ILE A 141 9.12 -25.02 -6.16
N TYR A 142 8.55 -23.85 -5.87
CA TYR A 142 7.58 -23.19 -6.75
C TYR A 142 8.23 -22.21 -7.73
N ARG A 143 9.55 -22.01 -7.65
CA ARG A 143 10.28 -21.10 -8.53
C ARG A 143 10.71 -21.81 -9.79
N GLN A 144 10.49 -21.16 -10.93
CA GLN A 144 11.01 -21.61 -12.21
C GLN A 144 12.42 -21.07 -12.46
N PRO A 145 13.27 -21.80 -13.18
CA PRO A 145 14.56 -21.26 -13.65
C PRO A 145 14.34 -20.04 -14.54
N VAL A 146 15.23 -19.05 -14.43
CA VAL A 146 15.22 -17.89 -15.32
C VAL A 146 15.60 -18.34 -16.73
N LYS A 147 14.71 -18.15 -17.70
CA LYS A 147 14.87 -18.61 -19.10
C LYS A 147 14.65 -17.51 -20.12
N GLU A 148 13.88 -16.50 -19.78
CA GLU A 148 13.48 -15.43 -20.69
C GLU A 148 14.28 -14.16 -20.39
N PRO A 149 14.94 -13.55 -21.39
CA PRO A 149 15.63 -12.28 -21.20
C PRO A 149 14.64 -11.13 -21.04
N LEU A 150 15.01 -10.16 -20.19
CA LEU A 150 14.41 -8.84 -20.16
C LEU A 150 15.24 -7.95 -21.10
N GLN A 151 14.65 -7.50 -22.18
CA GLN A 151 15.32 -6.59 -23.11
C GLN A 151 15.30 -5.18 -22.53
N THR A 152 16.44 -4.69 -22.09
CA THR A 152 16.56 -3.33 -21.55
C THR A 152 16.67 -2.27 -22.65
N GLY A 153 17.06 -2.67 -23.85
CA GLY A 153 17.38 -1.77 -24.96
C GLY A 153 18.78 -1.13 -24.87
N LEU A 154 19.50 -1.42 -23.80
CA LEU A 154 20.87 -0.95 -23.58
C LEU A 154 21.84 -2.01 -24.10
N LYS A 155 22.51 -1.75 -25.20
CA LYS A 155 23.40 -2.71 -25.88
C LYS A 155 24.44 -3.32 -24.93
N ALA A 156 25.03 -2.52 -24.04
CA ALA A 156 26.03 -2.98 -23.10
C ALA A 156 25.44 -3.98 -22.08
N VAL A 157 24.23 -3.74 -21.61
CA VAL A 157 23.53 -4.65 -20.67
C VAL A 157 23.09 -5.91 -21.40
N ASP A 158 22.33 -5.76 -22.48
CA ASP A 158 21.70 -6.89 -23.16
C ASP A 158 22.70 -7.86 -23.80
N SER A 159 23.91 -7.36 -24.20
CA SER A 159 24.94 -8.20 -24.83
C SER A 159 25.96 -8.80 -23.88
N MET A 160 26.28 -8.12 -22.76
CA MET A 160 27.37 -8.55 -21.88
C MET A 160 26.89 -9.10 -20.52
N ILE A 161 25.82 -8.53 -19.98
CA ILE A 161 25.26 -8.89 -18.67
C ILE A 161 23.73 -8.95 -18.75
N PRO A 162 23.16 -9.84 -19.60
CA PRO A 162 21.73 -9.87 -19.83
C PRO A 162 20.96 -10.16 -18.53
N ILE A 163 19.88 -9.41 -18.36
CA ILE A 163 18.96 -9.57 -17.22
C ILE A 163 17.82 -10.51 -17.64
N GLY A 164 17.49 -11.46 -16.78
CA GLY A 164 16.41 -12.40 -17.02
C GLY A 164 15.12 -12.02 -16.28
N ARG A 165 13.96 -12.35 -16.84
CA ARG A 165 12.68 -12.20 -16.17
C ARG A 165 12.60 -13.10 -14.95
N GLY A 166 12.37 -12.50 -13.78
CA GLY A 166 12.45 -13.14 -12.46
C GLY A 166 13.78 -12.92 -11.73
N GLN A 167 14.73 -12.23 -12.35
CA GLN A 167 15.98 -11.83 -11.72
C GLN A 167 15.80 -10.58 -10.88
N ARG A 168 16.71 -10.36 -9.92
CA ARG A 168 16.88 -9.09 -9.20
C ARG A 168 18.23 -8.52 -9.58
N GLU A 169 18.25 -7.25 -9.94
CA GLU A 169 19.44 -6.54 -10.35
C GLU A 169 19.60 -5.26 -9.54
N LEU A 170 20.80 -4.94 -9.12
CA LEU A 170 21.14 -3.72 -8.41
C LEU A 170 21.85 -2.75 -9.37
N ILE A 171 21.28 -1.55 -9.50
CA ILE A 171 21.92 -0.43 -10.20
C ILE A 171 22.50 0.49 -9.13
N ILE A 172 23.82 0.49 -8.98
CA ILE A 172 24.54 1.28 -7.98
C ILE A 172 25.47 2.31 -8.62
N GLY A 173 25.58 3.49 -8.04
CA GLY A 173 26.46 4.55 -8.47
C GLY A 173 26.19 5.84 -7.71
N ASP A 174 27.05 6.84 -7.89
CA ASP A 174 26.91 8.16 -7.28
C ASP A 174 25.70 8.93 -7.81
N ARG A 175 25.41 10.08 -7.21
CA ARG A 175 24.33 10.97 -7.69
C ARG A 175 24.62 11.40 -9.14
N GLN A 176 23.56 11.48 -9.96
CA GLN A 176 23.60 11.93 -11.36
C GLN A 176 24.46 11.07 -12.30
N THR A 177 24.70 9.81 -11.97
CA THR A 177 25.45 8.87 -12.84
C THR A 177 24.56 8.14 -13.85
N GLY A 178 23.26 8.43 -13.90
CA GLY A 178 22.33 7.85 -14.87
C GLY A 178 21.60 6.58 -14.39
N LYS A 179 21.59 6.27 -13.09
CA LYS A 179 20.86 5.11 -12.53
C LYS A 179 19.39 5.09 -12.95
N THR A 180 18.69 6.19 -12.67
CA THR A 180 17.27 6.37 -13.04
C THR A 180 17.07 6.30 -14.56
N ALA A 181 18.00 6.82 -15.36
CA ALA A 181 17.91 6.76 -16.83
C ALA A 181 17.91 5.31 -17.34
N ILE A 182 18.79 4.44 -16.80
CA ILE A 182 18.81 3.00 -17.12
C ILE A 182 17.45 2.36 -16.84
N ALA A 183 16.86 2.64 -15.69
CA ALA A 183 15.56 2.07 -15.29
C ALA A 183 14.44 2.58 -16.19
N VAL A 184 14.40 3.88 -16.47
CA VAL A 184 13.38 4.52 -17.33
C VAL A 184 13.49 4.04 -18.77
N ASP A 185 14.69 3.98 -19.33
CA ASP A 185 14.93 3.45 -20.67
C ASP A 185 14.49 2.00 -20.78
N THR A 186 14.75 1.18 -19.75
CA THR A 186 14.27 -0.21 -19.70
C THR A 186 12.73 -0.27 -19.74
N ILE A 187 12.03 0.60 -19.02
CA ILE A 187 10.56 0.69 -19.08
C ILE A 187 10.09 1.08 -20.49
N ILE A 188 10.68 2.13 -21.07
CA ILE A 188 10.31 2.62 -22.41
C ILE A 188 10.50 1.52 -23.45
N ASN A 189 11.56 0.74 -23.36
CA ASN A 189 11.88 -0.33 -24.30
C ASN A 189 10.95 -1.56 -24.20
N GLN A 190 10.07 -1.65 -23.21
CA GLN A 190 9.02 -2.69 -23.15
C GLN A 190 7.85 -2.40 -24.11
N LYS A 191 7.80 -1.24 -24.75
CA LYS A 191 6.73 -0.84 -25.67
C LYS A 191 6.50 -1.86 -26.79
N SER A 192 7.56 -2.38 -27.40
CA SER A 192 7.46 -3.38 -28.48
C SER A 192 6.79 -4.68 -28.00
N PHE A 193 7.03 -5.12 -26.78
CA PHE A 193 6.37 -6.29 -26.20
C PHE A 193 4.89 -6.03 -25.91
N TYR A 194 4.57 -4.82 -25.44
CA TYR A 194 3.19 -4.40 -25.21
C TYR A 194 2.39 -4.40 -26.52
N GLU A 195 2.93 -3.78 -27.57
CA GLU A 195 2.30 -3.73 -28.91
C GLU A 195 2.18 -5.12 -29.56
N ALA A 196 3.09 -6.04 -29.25
CA ALA A 196 3.04 -7.43 -29.71
C ALA A 196 2.06 -8.33 -28.93
N GLY A 197 1.31 -7.78 -27.94
CA GLY A 197 0.36 -8.52 -27.13
C GLY A 197 1.00 -9.45 -26.08
N LYS A 198 2.27 -9.24 -25.78
CA LYS A 198 3.03 -9.95 -24.71
C LYS A 198 3.61 -8.94 -23.70
N PRO A 199 2.76 -8.19 -23.00
CA PRO A 199 3.21 -7.09 -22.18
C PRO A 199 4.14 -7.52 -21.04
N VAL A 200 5.10 -6.66 -20.74
CA VAL A 200 5.78 -6.60 -19.46
C VAL A 200 5.21 -5.38 -18.77
N TYR A 201 4.39 -5.59 -17.75
CA TYR A 201 3.84 -4.51 -16.97
C TYR A 201 4.91 -3.92 -16.07
N CYS A 202 5.05 -2.61 -16.09
CA CYS A 202 6.10 -1.91 -15.37
C CYS A 202 5.53 -1.19 -14.15
N ILE A 203 6.15 -1.36 -13.01
CA ILE A 203 5.81 -0.67 -11.79
C ILE A 203 7.03 0.14 -11.36
N TYR A 204 6.91 1.45 -11.39
CA TYR A 204 7.96 2.35 -10.93
C TYR A 204 7.62 2.88 -9.55
N VAL A 205 8.47 2.60 -8.58
CA VAL A 205 8.30 3.00 -7.20
C VAL A 205 9.27 4.13 -6.88
N ALA A 206 8.75 5.35 -6.77
CA ALA A 206 9.50 6.54 -6.37
C ALA A 206 9.45 6.69 -4.85
N ILE A 207 10.60 6.56 -4.18
CA ILE A 207 10.72 6.58 -2.73
C ILE A 207 11.49 7.83 -2.30
N GLY A 208 10.90 8.68 -1.48
CA GLY A 208 11.55 9.87 -0.93
C GLY A 208 11.93 10.94 -1.96
N GLN A 209 11.49 10.82 -3.20
CA GLN A 209 11.80 11.76 -4.27
C GLN A 209 10.97 13.04 -4.18
N LYS A 210 11.45 14.11 -4.84
CA LYS A 210 10.66 15.34 -4.98
C LYS A 210 9.48 15.12 -5.91
N ALA A 211 8.31 15.66 -5.59
CA ALA A 211 7.12 15.58 -6.43
C ALA A 211 7.38 16.09 -7.87
N SER A 212 8.22 17.12 -8.05
CA SER A 212 8.61 17.62 -9.38
C SER A 212 9.41 16.60 -10.19
N THR A 213 10.24 15.78 -9.55
CA THR A 213 11.00 14.71 -10.22
C THR A 213 10.05 13.63 -10.72
N VAL A 214 9.09 13.22 -9.87
CA VAL A 214 8.07 12.25 -10.25
C VAL A 214 7.20 12.77 -11.39
N ALA A 215 6.80 14.05 -11.35
CA ALA A 215 6.02 14.67 -12.43
C ALA A 215 6.80 14.69 -13.77
N ALA A 216 8.11 14.99 -13.75
CA ALA A 216 8.96 14.95 -14.95
C ALA A 216 9.10 13.52 -15.49
N LEU A 217 9.20 12.51 -14.62
CA LEU A 217 9.20 11.11 -14.99
C LEU A 217 7.89 10.71 -15.70
N VAL A 218 6.75 11.05 -15.10
CA VAL A 218 5.43 10.78 -15.69
C VAL A 218 5.32 11.38 -17.09
N GLN A 219 5.75 12.63 -17.24
CA GLN A 219 5.73 13.32 -18.55
C GLN A 219 6.64 12.62 -19.56
N ASN A 220 7.85 12.22 -19.16
CA ASN A 220 8.77 11.48 -20.02
C ASN A 220 8.17 10.14 -20.49
N LEU A 221 7.60 9.34 -19.58
CA LEU A 221 6.95 8.08 -19.92
C LEU A 221 5.73 8.28 -20.85
N LYS A 222 4.99 9.38 -20.64
CA LYS A 222 3.86 9.75 -21.50
C LYS A 222 4.31 10.10 -22.92
N GLU A 223 5.35 10.91 -23.07
CA GLU A 223 5.91 11.33 -24.38
C GLU A 223 6.42 10.14 -25.20
N HIS A 224 6.97 9.12 -24.53
CA HIS A 224 7.45 7.90 -25.18
C HIS A 224 6.36 6.83 -25.35
N GLY A 225 5.11 7.08 -24.86
CA GLY A 225 3.99 6.15 -24.96
C GLY A 225 4.15 4.91 -24.07
N ALA A 226 4.82 5.04 -22.93
CA ALA A 226 5.08 3.97 -21.98
C ALA A 226 4.05 3.90 -20.85
N LEU A 227 3.22 4.92 -20.63
CA LEU A 227 2.21 4.93 -19.57
C LEU A 227 1.18 3.80 -19.67
N PRO A 228 0.67 3.38 -20.85
CA PRO A 228 -0.38 2.37 -20.93
C PRO A 228 -0.04 1.01 -20.29
N TYR A 229 1.23 0.71 -20.08
CA TYR A 229 1.70 -0.51 -19.43
C TYR A 229 2.52 -0.23 -18.16
N THR A 230 2.45 0.99 -17.65
CA THR A 230 3.25 1.42 -16.47
C THR A 230 2.35 1.95 -15.37
N ILE A 231 2.64 1.57 -14.13
CA ILE A 231 2.04 2.11 -12.90
C ILE A 231 3.14 2.81 -12.12
N ILE A 232 2.85 3.97 -11.56
CA ILE A 232 3.80 4.71 -10.74
C ILE A 232 3.28 4.73 -9.30
N VAL A 233 4.06 4.19 -8.37
CA VAL A 233 3.80 4.29 -6.93
C VAL A 233 4.72 5.37 -6.38
N SER A 234 4.15 6.40 -5.79
CA SER A 234 4.93 7.53 -5.29
C SER A 234 4.70 7.78 -3.81
N ALA A 235 5.80 7.78 -3.06
CA ALA A 235 5.87 8.30 -1.70
C ALA A 235 6.96 9.37 -1.70
N THR A 236 6.56 10.64 -1.72
CA THR A 236 7.49 11.77 -1.84
C THR A 236 8.22 12.05 -0.54
N ALA A 237 9.27 12.87 -0.59
CA ALA A 237 10.00 13.31 0.61
C ALA A 237 9.13 14.13 1.60
N ALA A 238 7.97 14.63 1.16
CA ALA A 238 7.02 15.35 2.01
C ALA A 238 6.02 14.41 2.71
N ASP A 239 5.92 13.17 2.26
CA ASP A 239 5.01 12.19 2.84
C ASP A 239 5.60 11.60 4.14
N PRO A 240 4.75 11.10 5.05
CA PRO A 240 5.21 10.42 6.26
C PRO A 240 6.21 9.29 5.96
N ALA A 241 7.18 9.10 6.85
CA ALA A 241 8.20 8.06 6.71
C ALA A 241 7.59 6.65 6.55
N ALA A 242 6.45 6.40 7.18
CA ALA A 242 5.71 5.15 7.03
C ALA A 242 5.26 4.92 5.57
N MET A 243 4.80 5.95 4.89
CA MET A 243 4.42 5.84 3.47
C MET A 243 5.62 5.51 2.59
N GLN A 244 6.78 6.14 2.86
CA GLN A 244 8.02 5.82 2.14
C GLN A 244 8.47 4.37 2.40
N TYR A 245 8.33 3.90 3.64
CA TYR A 245 8.64 2.51 4.02
C TYR A 245 7.73 1.49 3.33
N TYR A 246 6.42 1.77 3.22
CA TYR A 246 5.47 0.85 2.59
C TYR A 246 5.41 0.95 1.06
N ALA A 247 5.98 1.97 0.44
CA ALA A 247 5.99 2.12 -1.01
C ALA A 247 6.58 0.91 -1.76
N PRO A 248 7.75 0.36 -1.38
CA PRO A 248 8.26 -0.84 -2.03
C PRO A 248 7.37 -2.07 -1.88
N PHE A 249 6.69 -2.22 -0.73
CA PHE A 249 5.74 -3.32 -0.51
C PHE A 249 4.51 -3.18 -1.41
N ALA A 250 3.97 -1.98 -1.53
CA ALA A 250 2.86 -1.68 -2.44
C ALA A 250 3.24 -1.95 -3.90
N GLY A 251 4.43 -1.50 -4.33
CA GLY A 251 4.95 -1.78 -5.67
C GLY A 251 5.13 -3.28 -5.92
N ALA A 252 5.64 -4.03 -4.95
CA ALA A 252 5.75 -5.48 -5.02
C ALA A 252 4.38 -6.14 -5.13
N ALA A 253 3.42 -5.77 -4.28
CA ALA A 253 2.06 -6.31 -4.29
C ALA A 253 1.35 -6.07 -5.64
N ILE A 254 1.50 -4.87 -6.22
CA ILE A 254 0.99 -4.56 -7.56
C ILE A 254 1.65 -5.45 -8.61
N GLY A 255 2.99 -5.59 -8.60
CA GLY A 255 3.73 -6.46 -9.52
C GLY A 255 3.33 -7.93 -9.39
N GLU A 256 3.13 -8.40 -8.17
CA GLU A 256 2.68 -9.76 -7.87
C GLU A 256 1.26 -10.04 -8.39
N SER A 257 0.36 -9.05 -8.38
CA SER A 257 -0.98 -9.22 -8.94
C SER A 257 -0.95 -9.54 -10.43
N PHE A 258 -0.03 -8.95 -11.19
CA PHE A 258 0.18 -9.29 -12.61
C PHE A 258 0.86 -10.64 -12.77
N ARG A 259 1.89 -10.94 -11.98
CA ARG A 259 2.57 -12.24 -11.98
C ARG A 259 1.60 -13.39 -11.71
N ASP A 260 0.75 -13.26 -10.70
CA ASP A 260 -0.21 -14.31 -10.30
C ASP A 260 -1.26 -14.57 -11.38
N ARG A 261 -1.49 -13.60 -12.26
CA ARG A 261 -2.33 -13.74 -13.47
C ARG A 261 -1.56 -14.26 -14.70
N GLY A 262 -0.26 -14.58 -14.54
CA GLY A 262 0.57 -15.16 -15.60
C GLY A 262 1.26 -14.14 -16.51
N TYR A 263 1.25 -12.86 -16.15
CA TYR A 263 1.96 -11.82 -16.89
C TYR A 263 3.38 -11.60 -16.34
N SER A 264 4.24 -11.02 -17.17
CA SER A 264 5.54 -10.53 -16.71
C SER A 264 5.40 -9.14 -16.09
N ALA A 265 6.04 -8.95 -14.94
CA ALA A 265 6.10 -7.65 -14.26
C ALA A 265 7.55 -7.24 -14.01
N LEU A 266 7.85 -5.97 -14.29
CA LEU A 266 9.10 -5.30 -13.96
C LEU A 266 8.83 -4.30 -12.84
N VAL A 267 9.44 -4.49 -11.68
CA VAL A 267 9.33 -3.53 -10.57
C VAL A 267 10.67 -2.81 -10.42
N VAL A 268 10.63 -1.49 -10.47
CA VAL A 268 11.79 -0.62 -10.27
C VAL A 268 11.60 0.11 -8.95
N TYR A 269 12.56 -0.02 -8.06
CA TYR A 269 12.63 0.76 -6.81
C TYR A 269 13.71 1.82 -6.98
N ASP A 270 13.32 3.08 -7.00
CA ASP A 270 14.24 4.22 -7.16
C ASP A 270 14.18 5.09 -5.90
N ASP A 271 15.27 5.01 -5.10
CA ASP A 271 15.49 5.66 -3.82
C ASP A 271 16.70 6.62 -3.88
#